data_a2044a65961f9d2c86b4a34cb8251b76
#
_entry.id   a2044a65961f9d2c86b4a34cb8251b76
#
_cell.length_a   1.000
_cell.length_b   1.000
_cell.length_c   1.000
_cell.angle_alpha   90.00
_cell.angle_beta   90.00
_cell.angle_gamma   90.00
#
_symmetry.space_group_name_H-M   'P 1'
#
loop_
_entity.id
_entity.type
_entity.pdbx_description
1 polymer ?
#
loop_
_entity_poly.entity_id
_entity_poly.type
_entity_poly.pdbx_seq_one_letter_code
_entity_poly.pdbx_strand_id
1 'polypeptide(L)'
;MQITYTSSMLASSFGFSDISSSLATVTMQGTLRLIFSARDGNLLSTLNLGAAPSASPQGDVVFAAQFGPDFAYQTTATLPRLFNMSAFNAPLVMNTVLANGTPNWVQTVMSPQGFSITDASAAQVLEFASGDWLALAQRLSSGLTLHRLSDSGGLSAPIHLVDTPKTFLNGVSDTATIARGGDLLLLTLSAQESGISTHLISADGAVEWIDSYGAQNGMAMSGPSMLQMVQIGGVDFALVAGTTSSSITVLRINALGVIFETDHVIDTRDTRFANIAAFDGFVAQGRFFIVAGGTDSGLTLFELLPGGSLSHVETFVLEGGVGLSAITAIKAQVMGSQVAVFLVDSGADQIFRYDLALGNLGGRIAVSGGVATGTGADERLLGSANADAIHAGGGADFLHDGAGADTLTGGAGEDVFIFDRDGSVDRITDFQDGVDRLDVSSWGRIYSAQSLLITSTATGAEIAFGDERLIITSAAGGPLAASAFSDADFIF
;
A
#
# COMPACT_ATOMS: atom_id res chain seq x y z
N MET A 1 -4.39 17.43 0.15
CA MET A 1 -4.06 17.16 -1.30
C MET A 1 -5.33 17.30 -2.14
N GLN A 2 -5.22 17.46 -3.46
CA GLN A 2 -6.38 17.58 -4.35
C GLN A 2 -6.26 16.60 -5.50
N ILE A 3 -7.33 15.85 -5.78
CA ILE A 3 -7.41 14.96 -6.95
C ILE A 3 -8.24 15.60 -8.06
N THR A 4 -7.79 15.44 -9.29
CA THR A 4 -8.49 15.99 -10.45
C THR A 4 -8.60 14.91 -11.53
N TYR A 5 -9.82 14.73 -12.06
CA TYR A 5 -10.03 13.89 -13.24
C TYR A 5 -9.28 14.49 -14.43
N THR A 6 -8.47 13.69 -15.10
CA THR A 6 -7.63 14.15 -16.22
C THR A 6 -8.14 13.60 -17.54
N SER A 7 -8.42 12.31 -17.63
CA SER A 7 -8.85 11.65 -18.86
C SER A 7 -9.40 10.25 -18.60
N SER A 8 -10.09 9.69 -19.58
CA SER A 8 -10.37 8.27 -19.69
C SER A 8 -9.96 7.75 -21.05
N MET A 9 -9.66 6.47 -21.11
CA MET A 9 -9.26 5.78 -22.33
C MET A 9 -10.15 4.55 -22.52
N LEU A 10 -10.90 4.50 -23.63
CA LEU A 10 -11.77 3.39 -23.95
C LEU A 10 -10.96 2.15 -24.32
N ALA A 11 -11.41 0.97 -23.90
CA ALA A 11 -10.85 -0.33 -24.31
C ALA A 11 -10.79 -0.48 -25.83
N SER A 12 -11.82 -0.03 -26.53
CA SER A 12 -11.91 -0.07 -28.00
C SER A 12 -10.79 0.73 -28.70
N SER A 13 -10.23 1.76 -28.06
CA SER A 13 -9.09 2.52 -28.60
C SER A 13 -7.82 1.66 -28.73
N PHE A 14 -7.74 0.55 -27.98
CA PHE A 14 -6.63 -0.40 -28.00
C PHE A 14 -7.01 -1.72 -28.68
N GLY A 15 -8.22 -1.81 -29.27
CA GLY A 15 -8.71 -3.02 -29.90
C GLY A 15 -9.32 -4.05 -28.93
N PHE A 16 -9.65 -3.65 -27.71
CA PHE A 16 -10.25 -4.51 -26.69
C PHE A 16 -11.77 -4.35 -26.63
N SER A 17 -12.44 -5.40 -26.17
CA SER A 17 -13.86 -5.33 -25.77
C SER A 17 -14.02 -4.91 -24.31
N ASP A 18 -13.01 -5.13 -23.46
CA ASP A 18 -13.01 -4.87 -22.02
C ASP A 18 -11.58 -4.82 -21.48
N ILE A 19 -11.34 -4.22 -20.32
CA ILE A 19 -10.04 -4.12 -19.67
C ILE A 19 -10.00 -5.02 -18.43
N SER A 20 -8.86 -5.70 -18.23
CA SER A 20 -8.65 -6.56 -17.06
C SER A 20 -8.48 -5.77 -15.77
N SER A 21 -8.58 -6.48 -14.65
CA SER A 21 -8.34 -5.95 -13.30
C SER A 21 -6.86 -5.77 -12.94
N SER A 22 -5.93 -5.96 -13.90
CA SER A 22 -4.49 -5.86 -13.62
C SER A 22 -3.86 -4.69 -14.34
N LEU A 23 -3.16 -3.86 -13.59
CA LEU A 23 -2.37 -2.73 -14.08
C LEU A 23 -0.94 -2.82 -13.53
N ALA A 24 0.04 -2.49 -14.35
CA ALA A 24 1.43 -2.36 -13.91
C ALA A 24 2.12 -1.19 -14.60
N THR A 25 3.13 -0.61 -13.97
CA THR A 25 4.01 0.38 -14.62
C THR A 25 5.39 -0.20 -14.83
N VAL A 26 6.00 0.14 -15.94
CA VAL A 26 7.34 -0.32 -16.32
C VAL A 26 8.10 0.78 -17.05
N THR A 27 9.41 0.86 -16.86
CA THR A 27 10.28 1.73 -17.64
C THR A 27 10.93 0.94 -18.78
N MET A 28 10.60 1.28 -20.01
CA MET A 28 11.15 0.66 -21.23
C MET A 28 11.86 1.72 -22.06
N GLN A 29 13.13 1.49 -22.40
CA GLN A 29 13.98 2.47 -23.14
C GLN A 29 13.96 3.88 -22.50
N GLY A 30 13.98 3.98 -21.17
CA GLY A 30 13.88 5.25 -20.45
C GLY A 30 12.48 5.89 -20.50
N THR A 31 11.49 5.23 -21.09
CA THR A 31 10.11 5.71 -21.14
C THR A 31 9.25 4.91 -20.16
N LEU A 32 8.58 5.62 -19.27
CA LEU A 32 7.62 5.02 -18.33
C LEU A 32 6.34 4.66 -19.09
N ARG A 33 5.86 3.43 -18.90
CA ARG A 33 4.66 2.89 -19.54
C ARG A 33 3.72 2.26 -18.53
N LEU A 34 2.40 2.37 -18.76
CA LEU A 34 1.38 1.59 -18.10
C LEU A 34 1.12 0.34 -18.93
N ILE A 35 1.12 -0.84 -18.30
CA ILE A 35 0.76 -2.12 -18.90
C ILE A 35 -0.62 -2.52 -18.41
N PHE A 36 -1.46 -3.00 -19.32
CA PHE A 36 -2.78 -3.53 -19.02
C PHE A 36 -3.18 -4.57 -20.08
N SER A 37 -4.14 -5.43 -19.76
CA SER A 37 -4.61 -6.49 -20.64
C SER A 37 -6.13 -6.41 -20.86
N ALA A 38 -6.61 -7.08 -21.91
CA ALA A 38 -8.04 -7.31 -22.10
C ALA A 38 -8.56 -8.38 -21.13
N ARG A 39 -9.78 -8.25 -20.64
CA ARG A 39 -10.42 -9.24 -19.76
C ARG A 39 -10.67 -10.58 -20.47
N ASP A 40 -10.86 -10.58 -21.78
CA ASP A 40 -10.96 -11.79 -22.60
C ASP A 40 -9.61 -12.51 -22.79
N GLY A 41 -8.52 -11.93 -22.28
CA GLY A 41 -7.20 -12.56 -22.18
C GLY A 41 -6.41 -12.65 -23.47
N ASN A 42 -6.83 -11.97 -24.54
CA ASN A 42 -6.20 -12.14 -25.85
C ASN A 42 -5.18 -11.06 -26.20
N LEU A 43 -5.16 -9.93 -25.50
CA LEU A 43 -4.28 -8.81 -25.83
C LEU A 43 -3.69 -8.15 -24.61
N LEU A 44 -2.42 -7.76 -24.69
CA LEU A 44 -1.72 -6.89 -23.76
C LEU A 44 -1.38 -5.58 -24.46
N SER A 45 -1.60 -4.46 -23.80
CA SER A 45 -1.24 -3.14 -24.33
C SER A 45 -0.38 -2.36 -23.36
N THR A 46 0.37 -1.39 -23.92
CA THR A 46 1.15 -0.46 -23.12
C THR A 46 0.82 0.98 -23.53
N LEU A 47 0.72 1.85 -22.53
CA LEU A 47 0.52 3.27 -22.71
C LEU A 47 1.78 4.03 -22.27
N ASN A 48 2.27 4.94 -23.10
CA ASN A 48 3.38 5.83 -22.75
C ASN A 48 2.89 6.92 -21.78
N LEU A 49 3.48 6.97 -20.57
CA LEU A 49 3.14 7.93 -19.54
C LEU A 49 3.97 9.23 -19.60
N GLY A 50 5.06 9.24 -20.39
CA GLY A 50 5.94 10.40 -20.53
C GLY A 50 5.50 11.42 -21.58
N ALA A 51 4.53 11.10 -22.42
CA ALA A 51 3.93 12.04 -23.37
C ALA A 51 2.72 12.73 -22.72
N ALA A 52 2.48 14.02 -23.07
CA ALA A 52 1.22 14.67 -22.72
C ALA A 52 0.06 13.76 -23.17
N PRO A 53 -1.04 13.65 -22.41
CA PRO A 53 -2.16 12.80 -22.77
C PRO A 53 -2.74 13.29 -24.11
N SER A 54 -2.22 12.78 -25.21
CA SER A 54 -2.82 12.97 -26.52
C SER A 54 -3.89 11.91 -26.68
N ALA A 55 -5.02 12.28 -27.24
CA ALA A 55 -6.18 11.43 -27.49
C ALA A 55 -5.91 10.28 -28.49
N SER A 56 -4.65 10.00 -28.78
CA SER A 56 -4.22 8.89 -29.63
C SER A 56 -3.04 8.18 -28.97
N PRO A 57 -3.16 6.87 -28.71
CA PRO A 57 -2.05 6.06 -28.24
C PRO A 57 -0.96 6.07 -29.30
N GLN A 58 0.09 6.86 -29.10
CA GLN A 58 1.26 6.88 -29.99
C GLN A 58 2.31 5.90 -29.48
N GLY A 59 2.54 4.86 -30.24
CA GLY A 59 3.62 3.92 -30.02
C GLY A 59 3.27 2.75 -29.12
N ASP A 60 2.02 2.38 -29.07
CA ASP A 60 1.54 1.25 -28.28
C ASP A 60 1.87 -0.06 -28.99
N VAL A 61 2.48 -0.93 -28.27
CA VAL A 61 2.75 -2.28 -28.74
C VAL A 61 1.59 -3.14 -28.29
N VAL A 62 0.74 -3.54 -29.23
CA VAL A 62 -0.32 -4.52 -29.01
C VAL A 62 0.28 -5.89 -29.19
N PHE A 63 0.24 -6.71 -28.17
CA PHE A 63 0.75 -8.06 -28.22
C PHE A 63 -0.43 -9.01 -28.43
N ALA A 64 -0.47 -9.65 -29.59
CA ALA A 64 -1.37 -10.76 -29.83
C ALA A 64 -0.80 -12.02 -29.18
N ALA A 65 -1.20 -12.29 -27.94
CA ALA A 65 -0.89 -13.54 -27.25
C ALA A 65 -2.10 -13.93 -26.38
N GLN A 66 -2.25 -15.21 -26.07
CA GLN A 66 -3.31 -15.65 -25.16
C GLN A 66 -2.96 -15.21 -23.73
N PHE A 67 -3.48 -14.07 -23.31
CA PHE A 67 -3.35 -13.57 -21.95
C PHE A 67 -4.66 -13.80 -21.19
N GLY A 68 -4.57 -14.19 -19.93
CA GLY A 68 -5.70 -14.27 -19.02
C GLY A 68 -6.07 -12.89 -18.48
N PRO A 69 -7.18 -12.78 -17.75
CA PRO A 69 -7.62 -11.53 -17.16
C PRO A 69 -6.65 -10.99 -16.11
N ASP A 70 -5.84 -11.85 -15.50
CA ASP A 70 -4.90 -11.49 -14.46
C ASP A 70 -3.46 -11.75 -14.92
N PHE A 71 -2.56 -10.83 -14.62
CA PHE A 71 -1.13 -11.01 -14.86
C PHE A 71 -0.30 -10.55 -13.66
N ALA A 72 0.79 -11.25 -13.40
CA ALA A 72 1.83 -10.80 -12.50
C ALA A 72 3.01 -10.26 -13.32
N TYR A 73 3.33 -8.99 -13.13
CA TYR A 73 4.51 -8.38 -13.72
C TYR A 73 5.62 -8.33 -12.68
N GLN A 74 6.77 -8.93 -13.03
CA GLN A 74 7.94 -8.93 -12.18
C GLN A 74 9.15 -8.46 -12.97
N THR A 75 9.83 -7.44 -12.45
CA THR A 75 11.14 -7.03 -12.94
C THR A 75 12.19 -7.87 -12.25
N THR A 76 12.87 -8.72 -12.99
CA THR A 76 14.08 -9.38 -12.52
C THR A 76 15.30 -8.51 -12.83
N ALA A 77 16.38 -8.67 -12.08
CA ALA A 77 17.62 -7.91 -12.29
C ALA A 77 18.22 -8.12 -13.69
N THR A 78 17.91 -9.23 -14.34
CA THR A 78 18.45 -9.59 -15.66
C THR A 78 17.46 -9.40 -16.81
N LEU A 79 16.18 -9.77 -16.62
CA LEU A 79 15.14 -9.65 -17.66
C LEU A 79 13.77 -9.45 -17.03
N PRO A 80 13.01 -8.40 -17.40
CA PRO A 80 11.62 -8.26 -16.99
C PRO A 80 10.79 -9.45 -17.49
N ARG A 81 10.08 -10.09 -16.58
CA ARG A 81 9.19 -11.24 -16.89
C ARG A 81 7.75 -10.86 -16.58
N LEU A 82 6.86 -11.22 -17.48
CA LEU A 82 5.44 -11.05 -17.34
C LEU A 82 4.81 -12.44 -17.33
N PHE A 83 4.22 -12.82 -16.20
CA PHE A 83 3.45 -14.04 -16.08
C PHE A 83 1.98 -13.74 -16.30
N ASN A 84 1.38 -14.45 -17.22
CA ASN A 84 -0.05 -14.44 -17.40
C ASN A 84 -0.66 -15.56 -16.57
N MET A 85 -1.37 -15.17 -15.53
CA MET A 85 -2.15 -16.06 -14.68
C MET A 85 -3.57 -16.10 -15.21
N SER A 86 -3.80 -16.94 -16.19
CA SER A 86 -5.00 -16.96 -16.99
C SER A 86 -6.24 -17.46 -16.27
N ALA A 87 -7.38 -17.25 -16.96
CA ALA A 87 -8.67 -17.82 -16.62
C ALA A 87 -8.61 -19.34 -16.39
N PHE A 88 -9.62 -19.87 -15.74
CA PHE A 88 -9.78 -21.29 -15.45
C PHE A 88 -9.43 -22.20 -16.66
N ASN A 89 -8.57 -23.19 -16.44
CA ASN A 89 -8.03 -24.13 -17.44
C ASN A 89 -7.09 -23.56 -18.52
N ALA A 90 -6.66 -22.32 -18.44
CA ALA A 90 -5.71 -21.82 -19.40
C ALA A 90 -4.24 -22.03 -18.92
N PRO A 91 -3.28 -22.20 -19.83
CA PRO A 91 -1.89 -22.43 -19.46
C PRO A 91 -1.24 -21.17 -18.89
N LEU A 92 -0.39 -21.34 -17.89
CA LEU A 92 0.52 -20.29 -17.43
C LEU A 92 1.49 -19.94 -18.57
N VAL A 93 1.53 -18.67 -18.94
CA VAL A 93 2.41 -18.17 -19.99
C VAL A 93 3.39 -17.17 -19.40
N MET A 94 4.65 -17.31 -19.74
CA MET A 94 5.72 -16.37 -19.39
C MET A 94 6.15 -15.60 -20.64
N ASN A 95 6.23 -14.29 -20.52
CA ASN A 95 6.81 -13.42 -21.54
C ASN A 95 8.06 -12.76 -20.99
N THR A 96 9.12 -12.74 -21.76
CA THR A 96 10.28 -11.88 -21.49
C THR A 96 10.09 -10.58 -22.26
N VAL A 97 10.33 -9.46 -21.62
CA VAL A 97 10.20 -8.14 -22.23
C VAL A 97 11.60 -7.62 -22.52
N LEU A 98 11.89 -7.36 -23.81
CA LEU A 98 13.16 -6.77 -24.23
C LEU A 98 13.28 -5.32 -23.75
N ALA A 99 14.52 -4.82 -23.68
CA ALA A 99 14.79 -3.43 -23.33
C ALA A 99 14.09 -2.42 -24.24
N ASN A 100 13.71 -2.79 -25.45
CA ASN A 100 12.93 -1.96 -26.39
C ASN A 100 11.41 -2.04 -26.15
N GLY A 101 10.98 -2.80 -25.14
CA GLY A 101 9.56 -2.93 -24.81
C GLY A 101 8.80 -3.94 -25.67
N THR A 102 9.48 -4.61 -26.63
CA THR A 102 8.85 -5.71 -27.35
C THR A 102 8.94 -7.00 -26.54
N PRO A 103 7.87 -7.81 -26.45
CA PRO A 103 7.99 -9.15 -25.92
C PRO A 103 8.91 -9.94 -26.85
N ASN A 104 9.88 -10.60 -26.25
CA ASN A 104 10.83 -11.38 -27.06
C ASN A 104 10.28 -12.76 -27.35
N TRP A 105 9.52 -13.34 -26.43
CA TRP A 105 9.03 -14.72 -26.54
C TRP A 105 7.80 -14.89 -25.66
N VAL A 106 6.78 -15.50 -26.26
CA VAL A 106 5.64 -16.07 -25.52
C VAL A 106 5.97 -17.53 -25.28
N GLN A 107 6.16 -17.92 -24.06
CA GLN A 107 6.40 -19.30 -23.70
C GLN A 107 5.35 -19.82 -22.73
N THR A 108 4.73 -20.94 -23.09
CA THR A 108 3.96 -21.71 -22.11
C THR A 108 4.91 -22.27 -21.07
N VAL A 109 4.63 -22.04 -19.82
CA VAL A 109 5.40 -22.62 -18.71
C VAL A 109 5.08 -24.12 -18.63
N MET A 110 6.11 -24.95 -18.80
CA MET A 110 5.96 -26.40 -18.94
C MET A 110 6.51 -27.12 -17.73
N SER A 111 5.73 -28.07 -17.21
CA SER A 111 6.19 -29.02 -16.19
C SER A 111 7.35 -29.87 -16.72
N PRO A 112 8.13 -30.54 -15.84
CA PRO A 112 9.20 -31.45 -16.25
C PRO A 112 8.72 -32.61 -17.14
N GLN A 113 7.44 -32.98 -17.04
CA GLN A 113 6.81 -34.02 -17.85
C GLN A 113 6.30 -33.50 -19.20
N GLY A 114 6.47 -32.21 -19.50
CA GLY A 114 6.04 -31.60 -20.75
C GLY A 114 4.56 -31.23 -20.83
N PHE A 115 3.85 -31.17 -19.67
CA PHE A 115 2.49 -30.65 -19.61
C PHE A 115 2.51 -29.16 -19.28
N SER A 116 1.57 -28.41 -19.84
CA SER A 116 1.37 -27.01 -19.46
C SER A 116 0.86 -26.90 -18.01
N ILE A 117 1.36 -25.90 -17.29
CA ILE A 117 0.84 -25.53 -15.98
C ILE A 117 -0.44 -24.73 -16.21
N THR A 118 -1.54 -25.11 -15.54
CA THR A 118 -2.83 -24.44 -15.64
C THR A 118 -3.30 -23.95 -14.27
N ASP A 119 -4.30 -23.08 -14.25
CA ASP A 119 -4.98 -22.62 -13.03
C ASP A 119 -4.05 -21.99 -11.97
N ALA A 120 -3.00 -21.31 -12.40
CA ALA A 120 -2.15 -20.55 -11.51
C ALA A 120 -2.96 -19.46 -10.80
N SER A 121 -2.87 -19.39 -9.48
CA SER A 121 -3.46 -18.34 -8.65
C SER A 121 -2.42 -17.33 -8.18
N ALA A 122 -1.16 -17.75 -8.03
CA ALA A 122 -0.04 -16.87 -7.75
C ALA A 122 1.25 -17.44 -8.40
N ALA A 123 2.11 -16.56 -8.87
CA ALA A 123 3.40 -16.91 -9.45
C ALA A 123 4.43 -15.84 -9.07
N GLN A 124 5.49 -16.24 -8.37
CA GLN A 124 6.54 -15.37 -7.88
C GLN A 124 7.90 -15.88 -8.31
N VAL A 125 8.69 -15.04 -8.99
CA VAL A 125 10.10 -15.36 -9.26
C VAL A 125 10.93 -15.07 -8.01
N LEU A 126 11.76 -16.02 -7.66
CA LEU A 126 12.73 -15.94 -6.58
C LEU A 126 14.11 -15.85 -7.22
N GLU A 127 14.72 -14.67 -7.16
CA GLU A 127 16.00 -14.39 -7.82
C GLU A 127 17.18 -14.71 -6.90
N PHE A 128 18.02 -15.63 -7.32
CA PHE A 128 19.28 -15.94 -6.66
C PHE A 128 20.45 -15.83 -7.63
N ALA A 129 21.62 -15.50 -7.12
CA ALA A 129 22.84 -15.46 -7.93
C ALA A 129 23.15 -16.80 -8.63
N SER A 130 22.64 -17.92 -8.10
CA SER A 130 22.79 -19.28 -8.65
C SER A 130 21.75 -19.65 -9.71
N GLY A 131 20.83 -18.71 -10.05
CA GLY A 131 19.70 -18.90 -10.99
C GLY A 131 18.36 -18.83 -10.29
N ASP A 132 17.34 -18.57 -11.07
CA ASP A 132 16.00 -18.24 -10.59
C ASP A 132 15.18 -19.48 -10.22
N TRP A 133 14.27 -19.29 -9.28
CA TRP A 133 13.20 -20.21 -8.96
C TRP A 133 11.86 -19.55 -9.24
N LEU A 134 10.84 -20.37 -9.50
CA LEU A 134 9.44 -19.95 -9.56
C LEU A 134 8.68 -20.60 -8.42
N ALA A 135 8.13 -19.78 -7.54
CA ALA A 135 7.11 -20.18 -6.58
C ALA A 135 5.75 -20.11 -7.26
N LEU A 136 4.99 -21.19 -7.23
CA LEU A 136 3.77 -21.35 -7.99
C LEU A 136 2.66 -21.94 -7.13
N ALA A 137 1.54 -21.23 -7.02
CA ALA A 137 0.30 -21.72 -6.46
C ALA A 137 -0.75 -21.97 -7.56
N GLN A 138 -1.61 -22.95 -7.35
CA GLN A 138 -2.70 -23.29 -8.25
C GLN A 138 -4.03 -23.26 -7.51
N ARG A 139 -5.08 -22.75 -8.15
CA ARG A 139 -6.41 -22.46 -7.53
C ARG A 139 -7.07 -23.68 -6.86
N LEU A 140 -6.81 -24.88 -7.40
CA LEU A 140 -7.45 -26.11 -6.94
C LEU A 140 -6.49 -27.02 -6.14
N SER A 141 -5.28 -26.55 -5.83
CA SER A 141 -4.33 -27.32 -5.03
C SER A 141 -4.12 -26.69 -3.66
N SER A 142 -3.94 -27.52 -2.65
CA SER A 142 -3.45 -27.11 -1.35
C SER A 142 -1.93 -27.13 -1.39
N GLY A 143 -1.31 -26.05 -0.93
CA GLY A 143 0.13 -25.89 -0.97
C GLY A 143 0.64 -25.08 -2.15
N LEU A 144 1.96 -25.03 -2.25
CA LEU A 144 2.71 -24.27 -3.23
C LEU A 144 3.88 -25.12 -3.74
N THR A 145 4.32 -24.91 -4.98
CA THR A 145 5.48 -25.60 -5.55
C THR A 145 6.60 -24.62 -5.88
N LEU A 146 7.84 -25.02 -5.62
CA LEU A 146 9.03 -24.31 -6.07
C LEU A 146 9.69 -25.09 -7.19
N HIS A 147 10.03 -24.40 -8.27
CA HIS A 147 10.70 -24.96 -9.43
C HIS A 147 11.92 -24.11 -9.78
N ARG A 148 13.04 -24.73 -10.16
CA ARG A 148 14.07 -24.00 -10.89
C ARG A 148 13.48 -23.53 -12.22
N LEU A 149 13.64 -22.24 -12.51
CA LEU A 149 13.16 -21.62 -13.74
C LEU A 149 14.34 -21.39 -14.68
N SER A 150 14.28 -21.98 -15.88
CA SER A 150 15.25 -21.68 -16.93
C SER A 150 14.86 -20.40 -17.69
N ASP A 151 15.84 -19.79 -18.35
CA ASP A 151 15.59 -18.61 -19.21
C ASP A 151 14.63 -18.93 -20.37
N SER A 152 14.52 -20.19 -20.73
CA SER A 152 13.57 -20.69 -21.73
C SER A 152 12.19 -21.06 -21.17
N GLY A 153 11.87 -20.75 -19.91
CA GLY A 153 10.58 -21.06 -19.28
C GLY A 153 10.38 -22.51 -18.84
N GLY A 154 11.41 -23.35 -18.98
CA GLY A 154 11.37 -24.72 -18.50
C GLY A 154 11.47 -24.79 -16.98
N LEU A 155 10.68 -25.68 -16.36
CA LEU A 155 10.68 -25.91 -14.92
C LEU A 155 11.41 -27.20 -14.55
N SER A 156 12.12 -27.19 -13.42
CA SER A 156 12.64 -28.41 -12.79
C SER A 156 11.52 -29.24 -12.14
N ALA A 157 11.86 -30.42 -11.63
CA ALA A 157 11.00 -31.13 -10.69
C ALA A 157 10.62 -30.24 -9.50
N PRO A 158 9.37 -30.30 -9.02
CA PRO A 158 8.89 -29.43 -7.94
C PRO A 158 9.47 -29.81 -6.58
N ILE A 159 9.70 -28.79 -5.77
CA ILE A 159 9.75 -28.93 -4.32
C ILE A 159 8.38 -28.53 -3.80
N HIS A 160 7.72 -29.39 -3.06
CA HIS A 160 6.37 -29.14 -2.58
C HIS A 160 6.41 -28.51 -1.18
N LEU A 161 5.77 -27.35 -1.02
CA LEU A 161 5.40 -26.78 0.26
C LEU A 161 3.97 -27.23 0.54
N VAL A 162 3.85 -28.20 1.41
CA VAL A 162 2.55 -28.81 1.74
C VAL A 162 1.89 -27.98 2.83
N ASP A 163 0.60 -27.75 2.66
CA ASP A 163 -0.19 -27.10 3.69
C ASP A 163 -0.28 -27.98 4.96
N THR A 164 -0.22 -27.33 6.11
CA THR A 164 -0.23 -27.98 7.43
C THR A 164 -1.10 -27.15 8.39
N PRO A 165 -1.51 -27.70 9.54
CA PRO A 165 -2.22 -26.91 10.56
C PRO A 165 -1.47 -25.68 11.10
N LYS A 166 -0.21 -25.50 10.71
CA LYS A 166 0.62 -24.34 11.09
C LYS A 166 0.77 -23.31 9.98
N THR A 167 0.37 -23.65 8.76
CA THR A 167 0.57 -22.82 7.57
C THR A 167 -0.77 -22.44 6.95
N PHE A 168 -0.80 -21.34 6.21
CA PHE A 168 -1.94 -20.93 5.41
C PHE A 168 -1.55 -21.04 3.94
N LEU A 169 -1.54 -22.26 3.41
CA LEU A 169 -1.15 -22.55 2.03
C LEU A 169 -2.29 -23.12 1.19
N ASN A 170 -3.49 -23.29 1.75
CA ASN A 170 -4.64 -23.70 0.99
C ASN A 170 -5.30 -22.48 0.33
N GLY A 171 -5.39 -22.48 -1.00
CA GLY A 171 -5.97 -21.37 -1.75
C GLY A 171 -5.11 -20.10 -1.71
N VAL A 172 -3.81 -20.23 -1.91
CA VAL A 172 -2.88 -19.09 -2.01
C VAL A 172 -3.33 -18.21 -3.17
N SER A 173 -3.62 -16.94 -2.86
CA SER A 173 -4.12 -15.93 -3.80
C SER A 173 -3.06 -14.93 -4.22
N ASP A 174 -2.06 -14.69 -3.36
CA ASP A 174 -0.99 -13.74 -3.64
C ASP A 174 0.30 -14.13 -2.93
N THR A 175 1.42 -13.62 -3.44
CA THR A 175 2.76 -13.90 -2.90
C THR A 175 3.66 -12.69 -3.03
N ALA A 176 4.58 -12.54 -2.08
CA ALA A 176 5.62 -11.51 -2.13
C ALA A 176 6.94 -12.02 -1.57
N THR A 177 8.03 -11.31 -1.81
CA THR A 177 9.35 -11.68 -1.33
C THR A 177 10.11 -10.54 -0.67
N ILE A 178 10.96 -10.91 0.28
CA ILE A 178 11.88 -9.99 0.96
C ILE A 178 13.28 -10.63 0.95
N ALA A 179 14.29 -9.87 0.54
CA ALA A 179 15.67 -10.34 0.60
C ALA A 179 16.16 -10.48 2.07
N ARG A 180 16.84 -11.57 2.36
CA ARG A 180 17.42 -11.89 3.68
C ARG A 180 18.86 -12.41 3.52
N GLY A 181 19.81 -11.48 3.36
CA GLY A 181 21.19 -11.85 3.07
C GLY A 181 21.32 -12.54 1.73
N GLY A 182 21.69 -13.84 1.69
CA GLY A 182 21.73 -14.65 0.48
C GLY A 182 20.46 -15.44 0.21
N ASP A 183 19.49 -15.40 1.11
CA ASP A 183 18.20 -16.12 1.06
C ASP A 183 17.05 -15.16 0.78
N LEU A 184 15.87 -15.71 0.51
CA LEU A 184 14.63 -14.95 0.31
C LEU A 184 13.56 -15.41 1.30
N LEU A 185 12.92 -14.46 1.95
CA LEU A 185 11.70 -14.73 2.69
C LEU A 185 10.52 -14.64 1.72
N LEU A 186 9.83 -15.74 1.51
CA LEU A 186 8.61 -15.84 0.73
C LEU A 186 7.41 -15.66 1.66
N LEU A 187 6.56 -14.69 1.35
CA LEU A 187 5.26 -14.50 1.98
C LEU A 187 4.19 -15.09 1.06
N THR A 188 3.23 -15.79 1.65
CA THR A 188 2.08 -16.37 0.94
C THR A 188 0.80 -15.93 1.61
N LEU A 189 -0.16 -15.44 0.84
CA LEU A 189 -1.48 -15.01 1.30
C LEU A 189 -2.52 -16.04 0.89
N SER A 190 -3.27 -16.60 1.85
CA SER A 190 -4.36 -17.53 1.59
C SER A 190 -5.72 -16.85 1.69
N ALA A 191 -6.45 -16.80 0.59
CA ALA A 191 -7.83 -16.29 0.57
C ALA A 191 -8.81 -17.24 1.26
N GLN A 192 -8.57 -18.55 1.22
CA GLN A 192 -9.46 -19.55 1.80
C GLN A 192 -9.32 -19.66 3.32
N GLU A 193 -8.11 -19.52 3.83
CA GLU A 193 -7.82 -19.67 5.26
C GLU A 193 -7.72 -18.33 6.00
N SER A 194 -7.82 -17.22 5.26
CA SER A 194 -7.69 -15.86 5.80
C SER A 194 -6.42 -15.71 6.65
N GLY A 195 -5.28 -15.98 6.02
CA GLY A 195 -4.00 -15.93 6.71
C GLY A 195 -2.81 -15.77 5.78
N ILE A 196 -1.68 -15.45 6.39
CA ILE A 196 -0.38 -15.26 5.73
C ILE A 196 0.64 -16.17 6.38
N SER A 197 1.56 -16.73 5.59
CA SER A 197 2.68 -17.53 6.07
C SER A 197 4.00 -17.02 5.51
N THR A 198 5.07 -17.16 6.28
CA THR A 198 6.43 -16.81 5.88
C THR A 198 7.32 -18.05 5.83
N HIS A 199 8.08 -18.18 4.75
CA HIS A 199 9.02 -19.26 4.51
C HIS A 199 10.36 -18.69 4.07
N LEU A 200 11.44 -19.11 4.69
CA LEU A 200 12.80 -18.79 4.22
C LEU A 200 13.19 -19.78 3.14
N ILE A 201 13.57 -19.26 1.98
CA ILE A 201 13.99 -20.05 0.81
C ILE A 201 15.46 -19.77 0.55
N SER A 202 16.26 -20.80 0.54
CA SER A 202 17.69 -20.72 0.22
C SER A 202 17.95 -20.92 -1.27
N ALA A 203 19.11 -20.48 -1.73
CA ALA A 203 19.51 -20.52 -3.14
C ALA A 203 19.56 -21.93 -3.76
N ASP A 204 19.71 -22.97 -2.96
CA ASP A 204 19.64 -24.39 -3.36
C ASP A 204 18.20 -24.95 -3.39
N GLY A 205 17.22 -24.16 -2.92
CA GLY A 205 15.81 -24.52 -2.85
C GLY A 205 15.38 -25.12 -1.51
N ALA A 206 16.25 -25.12 -0.49
CA ALA A 206 15.82 -25.52 0.85
C ALA A 206 14.77 -24.53 1.38
N VAL A 207 13.75 -25.06 2.07
CA VAL A 207 12.61 -24.30 2.58
C VAL A 207 12.50 -24.50 4.08
N GLU A 208 12.41 -23.41 4.81
CA GLU A 208 12.14 -23.39 6.24
C GLU A 208 10.88 -22.56 6.50
N TRP A 209 9.87 -23.15 7.15
CA TRP A 209 8.73 -22.40 7.66
C TRP A 209 9.18 -21.55 8.85
N ILE A 210 8.82 -20.27 8.86
CA ILE A 210 9.19 -19.35 9.93
C ILE A 210 8.00 -19.03 10.82
N ASP A 211 6.91 -18.49 10.23
CA ASP A 211 5.77 -18.03 11.01
C ASP A 211 4.48 -18.03 10.16
N SER A 212 3.35 -17.92 10.85
CA SER A 212 2.04 -17.76 10.21
C SER A 212 1.11 -16.94 11.08
N TYR A 213 0.40 -15.99 10.47
CA TYR A 213 -0.55 -15.11 11.14
C TYR A 213 -1.88 -15.10 10.39
N GLY A 214 -2.97 -15.31 11.07
CA GLY A 214 -4.30 -15.41 10.46
C GLY A 214 -5.43 -15.36 11.49
N ALA A 215 -6.63 -15.69 11.07
CA ALA A 215 -7.82 -15.64 11.91
C ALA A 215 -7.66 -16.43 13.24
N GLN A 216 -6.90 -17.52 13.23
CA GLN A 216 -6.59 -18.31 14.43
C GLN A 216 -5.72 -17.55 15.45
N ASN A 217 -4.97 -16.57 15.00
CA ASN A 217 -4.07 -15.75 15.82
C ASN A 217 -4.69 -14.38 16.16
N GLY A 218 -5.95 -14.16 15.78
CA GLY A 218 -6.66 -12.90 16.06
C GLY A 218 -6.67 -11.89 14.93
N MET A 219 -6.18 -12.24 13.73
CA MET A 219 -6.31 -11.37 12.56
C MET A 219 -7.80 -11.15 12.27
N ALA A 220 -8.23 -9.90 12.30
CA ALA A 220 -9.64 -9.53 12.12
C ALA A 220 -10.07 -9.41 10.65
N MET A 221 -9.28 -9.94 9.71
CA MET A 221 -9.49 -9.82 8.27
C MET A 221 -10.24 -11.01 7.70
N SER A 222 -11.11 -10.74 6.72
CA SER A 222 -11.84 -11.75 5.98
C SER A 222 -11.75 -11.52 4.47
N GLY A 223 -11.57 -12.59 3.71
CA GLY A 223 -11.41 -12.56 2.26
C GLY A 223 -10.18 -11.80 1.81
N PRO A 224 -8.97 -12.14 2.28
CA PRO A 224 -7.76 -11.47 1.84
C PRO A 224 -7.54 -11.71 0.35
N SER A 225 -7.26 -10.63 -0.38
CA SER A 225 -7.21 -10.65 -1.86
C SER A 225 -5.93 -10.11 -2.45
N MET A 226 -5.18 -9.29 -1.71
CA MET A 226 -4.03 -8.56 -2.22
C MET A 226 -2.98 -8.37 -1.13
N LEU A 227 -1.72 -8.52 -1.50
CA LEU A 227 -0.54 -8.37 -0.65
C LEU A 227 0.47 -7.43 -1.31
N GLN A 228 0.86 -6.37 -0.62
CA GLN A 228 1.92 -5.48 -1.06
C GLN A 228 2.99 -5.32 0.02
N MET A 229 4.25 -5.50 -0.38
CA MET A 229 5.39 -5.26 0.50
C MET A 229 5.90 -3.84 0.38
N VAL A 230 6.31 -3.28 1.49
CA VAL A 230 6.99 -1.99 1.56
C VAL A 230 8.05 -1.99 2.66
N GLN A 231 9.13 -1.24 2.45
CA GLN A 231 10.15 -1.01 3.46
C GLN A 231 10.20 0.47 3.84
N ILE A 232 10.07 0.76 5.13
CA ILE A 232 10.16 2.12 5.66
C ILE A 232 11.21 2.16 6.77
N GLY A 233 12.23 2.98 6.60
CA GLY A 233 13.30 3.11 7.61
C GLY A 233 14.03 1.80 7.92
N GLY A 234 14.10 0.88 6.96
CA GLY A 234 14.73 -0.44 7.14
C GLY A 234 13.83 -1.49 7.80
N VAL A 235 12.56 -1.17 8.07
CA VAL A 235 11.54 -2.09 8.58
C VAL A 235 10.65 -2.54 7.43
N ASP A 236 10.41 -3.83 7.33
CA ASP A 236 9.55 -4.43 6.31
C ASP A 236 8.12 -4.53 6.81
N PHE A 237 7.18 -4.07 5.98
CA PHE A 237 5.74 -4.17 6.21
C PHE A 237 5.06 -4.88 5.05
N ALA A 238 4.06 -5.69 5.39
CA ALA A 238 3.11 -6.26 4.44
C ALA A 238 1.74 -5.60 4.64
N LEU A 239 1.20 -5.06 3.57
CA LEU A 239 -0.14 -4.50 3.52
C LEU A 239 -1.07 -5.54 2.89
N VAL A 240 -2.16 -5.85 3.55
CA VAL A 240 -3.10 -6.88 3.09
C VAL A 240 -4.51 -6.31 3.00
N ALA A 241 -5.13 -6.41 1.83
CA ALA A 241 -6.54 -6.06 1.63
C ALA A 241 -7.44 -7.22 2.02
N GLY A 242 -8.44 -6.96 2.87
CA GLY A 242 -9.53 -7.87 3.20
C GLY A 242 -10.81 -7.43 2.51
N THR A 243 -11.12 -8.02 1.35
CA THR A 243 -12.28 -7.60 0.55
C THR A 243 -13.59 -7.77 1.31
N THR A 244 -13.82 -8.92 1.94
CA THR A 244 -15.06 -9.20 2.65
C THR A 244 -15.20 -8.38 3.93
N SER A 245 -14.10 -8.09 4.61
CA SER A 245 -14.08 -7.24 5.82
C SER A 245 -14.01 -5.74 5.50
N SER A 246 -13.82 -5.36 4.24
CA SER A 246 -13.59 -3.96 3.84
C SER A 246 -12.48 -3.34 4.67
N SER A 247 -11.31 -3.97 4.71
CA SER A 247 -10.23 -3.58 5.62
C SER A 247 -8.85 -3.64 4.97
N ILE A 248 -7.92 -2.89 5.53
CA ILE A 248 -6.49 -2.99 5.25
C ILE A 248 -5.79 -3.34 6.56
N THR A 249 -5.04 -4.44 6.57
CA THR A 249 -4.22 -4.86 7.71
C THR A 249 -2.76 -4.57 7.40
N VAL A 250 -2.05 -3.98 8.36
CA VAL A 250 -0.61 -3.75 8.28
C VAL A 250 0.10 -4.74 9.17
N LEU A 251 1.01 -5.48 8.58
CA LEU A 251 1.82 -6.49 9.25
C LEU A 251 3.29 -6.09 9.17
N ARG A 252 3.96 -5.95 10.31
CA ARG A 252 5.40 -5.78 10.37
C ARG A 252 6.07 -7.14 10.32
N ILE A 253 7.07 -7.28 9.45
CA ILE A 253 7.88 -8.49 9.32
C ILE A 253 9.27 -8.20 9.91
N ASN A 254 9.64 -8.87 10.98
CA ASN A 254 10.96 -8.68 11.58
C ASN A 254 12.09 -9.33 10.75
N ALA A 255 13.34 -9.12 11.18
CA ALA A 255 14.51 -9.68 10.48
C ALA A 255 14.52 -11.22 10.41
N LEU A 256 13.84 -11.90 11.32
CA LEU A 256 13.71 -13.35 11.34
C LEU A 256 12.53 -13.88 10.52
N GLY A 257 11.68 -12.99 9.98
CA GLY A 257 10.49 -13.35 9.23
C GLY A 257 9.23 -13.54 10.08
N VAL A 258 9.27 -13.20 11.38
CA VAL A 258 8.11 -13.29 12.27
C VAL A 258 7.17 -12.12 12.01
N ILE A 259 5.87 -12.40 12.04
CA ILE A 259 4.79 -11.50 11.66
C ILE A 259 4.16 -10.87 12.90
N PHE A 260 3.94 -9.54 12.86
CA PHE A 260 3.26 -8.77 13.91
C PHE A 260 2.24 -7.84 13.25
N GLU A 261 0.97 -7.94 13.64
CA GLU A 261 -0.02 -6.93 13.26
C GLU A 261 0.31 -5.61 13.97
N THR A 262 0.39 -4.53 13.22
CA THR A 262 0.65 -3.19 13.75
C THR A 262 -0.54 -2.27 13.58
N ASP A 263 -1.42 -2.55 12.61
CA ASP A 263 -2.63 -1.78 12.41
C ASP A 263 -3.69 -2.56 11.62
N HIS A 264 -4.97 -2.21 11.82
CA HIS A 264 -6.10 -2.76 11.09
C HIS A 264 -7.17 -1.71 10.90
N VAL A 265 -7.26 -1.16 9.68
CA VAL A 265 -8.19 -0.10 9.32
C VAL A 265 -9.39 -0.70 8.58
N ILE A 266 -10.59 -0.38 9.03
CA ILE A 266 -11.86 -0.79 8.42
C ILE A 266 -12.47 0.40 7.69
N ASP A 267 -13.12 0.15 6.56
CA ASP A 267 -13.86 1.18 5.85
C ASP A 267 -14.99 1.77 6.70
N THR A 268 -15.16 3.07 6.63
CA THR A 268 -16.10 3.85 7.42
C THR A 268 -16.91 4.78 6.50
N ARG A 269 -17.72 5.68 7.09
CA ARG A 269 -18.43 6.72 6.32
C ARG A 269 -17.51 7.81 5.78
N ASP A 270 -16.34 7.96 6.40
CA ASP A 270 -15.35 8.97 6.05
C ASP A 270 -14.28 8.45 5.08
N THR A 271 -14.39 7.18 4.69
CA THR A 271 -13.48 6.50 3.76
C THR A 271 -14.24 5.94 2.55
N ARG A 272 -13.53 5.50 1.51
CA ARG A 272 -14.10 5.02 0.24
C ARG A 272 -13.32 3.82 -0.28
N PHE A 273 -13.36 2.71 0.47
CA PHE A 273 -12.79 1.43 0.05
C PHE A 273 -13.63 0.22 0.48
N ALA A 274 -14.95 0.39 0.59
CA ALA A 274 -15.88 -0.71 0.86
C ALA A 274 -15.65 -1.88 -0.12
N ASN A 275 -15.62 -3.12 0.39
CA ASN A 275 -15.24 -4.31 -0.37
C ASN A 275 -13.95 -4.10 -1.18
N ILE A 276 -12.93 -3.58 -0.52
CA ILE A 276 -11.65 -3.23 -1.16
C ILE A 276 -11.20 -4.31 -2.15
N ALA A 277 -11.04 -3.93 -3.40
CA ALA A 277 -10.60 -4.81 -4.47
C ALA A 277 -9.24 -4.39 -5.04
N ALA A 278 -8.83 -3.14 -4.80
CA ALA A 278 -7.55 -2.64 -5.26
C ALA A 278 -6.98 -1.57 -4.32
N PHE A 279 -5.68 -1.60 -4.15
CA PHE A 279 -4.88 -0.50 -3.62
C PHE A 279 -3.52 -0.50 -4.31
N ASP A 280 -2.83 0.62 -4.29
CA ASP A 280 -1.43 0.69 -4.71
C ASP A 280 -0.68 1.74 -3.89
N GLY A 281 0.60 1.49 -3.65
CA GLY A 281 1.47 2.34 -2.86
C GLY A 281 2.45 3.14 -3.71
N PHE A 282 2.78 4.34 -3.25
CA PHE A 282 3.79 5.18 -3.86
C PHE A 282 4.61 5.93 -2.80
N VAL A 283 5.82 6.34 -3.17
CA VAL A 283 6.69 7.17 -2.31
C VAL A 283 6.74 8.58 -2.87
N ALA A 284 6.42 9.57 -2.03
CA ALA A 284 6.59 10.99 -2.34
C ALA A 284 7.24 11.70 -1.15
N GLN A 285 8.26 12.50 -1.40
CA GLN A 285 9.03 13.24 -0.38
C GLN A 285 9.54 12.34 0.78
N GLY A 286 9.90 11.08 0.48
CA GLY A 286 10.36 10.11 1.48
C GLY A 286 9.28 9.56 2.40
N ARG A 287 8.01 9.84 2.13
CA ARG A 287 6.82 9.33 2.81
C ARG A 287 6.14 8.29 1.92
N PHE A 288 5.58 7.23 2.50
CA PHE A 288 4.88 6.18 1.76
C PHE A 288 3.37 6.35 1.89
N PHE A 289 2.70 6.42 0.78
CA PHE A 289 1.26 6.60 0.68
C PHE A 289 0.61 5.39 0.00
N ILE A 290 -0.66 5.16 0.33
CA ILE A 290 -1.50 4.11 -0.24
C ILE A 290 -2.77 4.75 -0.75
N VAL A 291 -3.12 4.50 -2.00
CA VAL A 291 -4.44 4.82 -2.56
C VAL A 291 -5.26 3.54 -2.58
N ALA A 292 -6.37 3.53 -1.90
CA ALA A 292 -7.28 2.38 -1.80
C ALA A 292 -8.66 2.72 -2.39
N GLY A 293 -9.30 1.73 -3.02
CA GLY A 293 -10.63 1.87 -3.59
C GLY A 293 -11.40 0.55 -3.60
N GLY A 294 -12.71 0.67 -3.69
CA GLY A 294 -13.63 -0.47 -3.63
C GLY A 294 -14.92 -0.20 -4.39
N THR A 295 -16.06 -0.55 -3.79
CA THR A 295 -17.40 -0.49 -4.42
C THR A 295 -18.20 0.77 -4.08
N ASP A 296 -17.62 1.77 -3.45
CA ASP A 296 -18.31 2.96 -2.93
C ASP A 296 -17.92 4.27 -3.64
N SER A 297 -17.51 4.17 -4.90
CA SER A 297 -17.33 5.29 -5.84
C SER A 297 -16.36 6.38 -5.35
N GLY A 298 -15.22 5.97 -4.81
CA GLY A 298 -14.21 6.90 -4.32
C GLY A 298 -12.85 6.26 -4.10
N LEU A 299 -11.94 7.07 -3.58
CA LEU A 299 -10.60 6.65 -3.20
C LEU A 299 -10.31 7.20 -1.80
N THR A 300 -9.59 6.43 -1.01
CA THR A 300 -9.01 6.90 0.23
C THR A 300 -7.49 6.87 0.13
N LEU A 301 -6.87 7.96 0.53
CA LEU A 301 -5.43 8.11 0.65
C LEU A 301 -5.02 7.94 2.10
N PHE A 302 -4.11 7.01 2.35
CA PHE A 302 -3.45 6.83 3.64
C PHE A 302 -1.97 7.08 3.53
N GLU A 303 -1.34 7.49 4.61
CA GLU A 303 0.11 7.42 4.79
C GLU A 303 0.47 6.28 5.73
N LEU A 304 1.41 5.44 5.34
CA LEU A 304 1.98 4.42 6.24
C LEU A 304 3.10 5.04 7.06
N LEU A 305 2.90 5.04 8.36
CA LEU A 305 3.86 5.59 9.32
C LEU A 305 4.98 4.59 9.64
N PRO A 306 6.13 5.05 10.13
CA PRO A 306 7.26 4.17 10.48
C PRO A 306 6.94 3.13 11.54
N GLY A 307 5.97 3.41 12.43
CA GLY A 307 5.46 2.47 13.43
C GLY A 307 4.61 1.34 12.85
N GLY A 308 4.16 1.48 11.59
CA GLY A 308 3.30 0.54 10.90
C GLY A 308 1.81 0.84 11.06
N SER A 309 1.43 2.05 11.47
CA SER A 309 0.03 2.51 11.44
C SER A 309 -0.28 3.27 10.15
N LEU A 310 -1.55 3.23 9.72
CA LEU A 310 -2.08 3.97 8.59
C LEU A 310 -2.75 5.25 9.09
N SER A 311 -2.22 6.38 8.69
CA SER A 311 -2.82 7.69 8.94
C SER A 311 -3.71 8.06 7.76
N HIS A 312 -4.99 8.32 8.00
CA HIS A 312 -5.90 8.84 6.97
C HIS A 312 -5.44 10.24 6.56
N VAL A 313 -5.27 10.45 5.26
CA VAL A 313 -4.81 11.74 4.70
C VAL A 313 -5.98 12.46 4.05
N GLU A 314 -6.71 11.79 3.15
CA GLU A 314 -7.77 12.41 2.36
C GLU A 314 -8.70 11.34 1.79
N THR A 315 -9.96 11.70 1.60
CA THR A 315 -10.94 10.87 0.90
C THR A 315 -11.49 11.62 -0.30
N PHE A 316 -11.45 10.99 -1.45
CA PHE A 316 -11.88 11.58 -2.71
C PHE A 316 -13.16 10.90 -3.19
N VAL A 317 -14.21 11.68 -3.35
CA VAL A 317 -15.39 11.27 -4.11
C VAL A 317 -15.08 11.48 -5.59
N LEU A 318 -15.12 10.42 -6.37
CA LEU A 318 -14.79 10.51 -7.79
C LEU A 318 -16.02 11.01 -8.57
N GLU A 319 -16.06 12.31 -8.79
CA GLU A 319 -17.05 12.96 -9.67
C GLU A 319 -16.57 12.92 -11.11
N GLY A 320 -17.40 12.53 -12.05
CA GLY A 320 -16.98 12.53 -13.46
C GLY A 320 -17.96 11.93 -14.43
N GLY A 321 -19.27 11.89 -14.14
CA GLY A 321 -20.32 11.60 -15.14
C GLY A 321 -20.40 10.15 -15.61
N VAL A 322 -19.50 9.28 -15.21
CA VAL A 322 -19.57 7.82 -15.36
C VAL A 322 -19.54 7.30 -13.93
N GLY A 323 -20.66 6.78 -13.46
CA GLY A 323 -20.74 6.21 -12.12
C GLY A 323 -19.74 5.05 -12.00
N LEU A 324 -18.60 5.30 -11.37
CA LEU A 324 -17.67 4.24 -11.00
C LEU A 324 -18.37 3.36 -9.97
N SER A 325 -18.67 2.13 -10.36
CA SER A 325 -19.47 1.21 -9.55
C SER A 325 -18.61 0.31 -8.65
N ALA A 326 -17.43 -0.08 -9.14
CA ALA A 326 -16.49 -0.91 -8.41
C ALA A 326 -15.10 -0.79 -9.02
N ILE A 327 -14.18 -0.22 -8.27
CA ILE A 327 -12.78 -0.11 -8.66
C ILE A 327 -12.13 -1.48 -8.48
N THR A 328 -11.62 -2.06 -9.57
CA THR A 328 -11.03 -3.40 -9.59
C THR A 328 -9.50 -3.39 -9.76
N ALA A 329 -8.93 -2.28 -10.23
CA ALA A 329 -7.49 -2.09 -10.27
C ALA A 329 -7.14 -0.63 -10.01
N ILE A 330 -6.03 -0.43 -9.32
CA ILE A 330 -5.41 0.88 -9.08
C ILE A 330 -3.92 0.76 -9.41
N LYS A 331 -3.39 1.80 -10.10
CA LYS A 331 -1.94 1.99 -10.22
C LYS A 331 -1.62 3.45 -10.00
N ALA A 332 -0.83 3.73 -8.99
CA ALA A 332 -0.33 5.05 -8.66
C ALA A 332 1.11 5.21 -9.14
N GLN A 333 1.42 6.32 -9.78
CA GLN A 333 2.75 6.61 -10.30
C GLN A 333 3.12 8.07 -10.07
N VAL A 334 4.21 8.30 -9.35
CA VAL A 334 4.73 9.66 -9.13
C VAL A 334 5.29 10.22 -10.45
N MET A 335 4.81 11.40 -10.82
CA MET A 335 5.18 12.10 -12.04
C MET A 335 5.46 13.58 -11.71
N GLY A 336 6.70 13.88 -11.32
CA GLY A 336 7.09 15.23 -10.89
C GLY A 336 6.38 15.66 -9.61
N SER A 337 5.57 16.71 -9.66
CA SER A 337 4.81 17.24 -8.52
C SER A 337 3.41 16.64 -8.36
N GLN A 338 3.09 15.62 -9.12
CA GLN A 338 1.79 14.96 -9.11
C GLN A 338 1.96 13.44 -9.03
N VAL A 339 0.89 12.76 -8.63
CA VAL A 339 0.78 11.31 -8.75
C VAL A 339 -0.33 11.01 -9.74
N ALA A 340 0.00 10.37 -10.84
CA ALA A 340 -1.01 9.84 -11.76
C ALA A 340 -1.60 8.57 -11.15
N VAL A 341 -2.90 8.57 -10.91
CA VAL A 341 -3.67 7.42 -10.39
C VAL A 341 -4.51 6.88 -11.53
N PHE A 342 -4.19 5.67 -11.96
CA PHE A 342 -4.92 4.94 -12.99
C PHE A 342 -5.88 3.96 -12.33
N LEU A 343 -7.13 3.96 -12.78
CA LEU A 343 -8.21 3.14 -12.23
C LEU A 343 -8.87 2.33 -13.34
N VAL A 344 -9.26 1.10 -13.01
CA VAL A 344 -10.19 0.29 -13.79
C VAL A 344 -11.45 0.07 -12.96
N ASP A 345 -12.60 0.29 -13.58
CA ASP A 345 -13.91 0.01 -12.99
C ASP A 345 -14.52 -1.23 -13.66
N SER A 346 -15.15 -2.11 -12.88
CA SER A 346 -15.72 -3.37 -13.36
C SER A 346 -16.88 -3.19 -14.36
N GLY A 347 -17.52 -2.04 -14.37
CA GLY A 347 -18.65 -1.69 -15.23
C GLY A 347 -18.31 -0.82 -16.43
N ALA A 348 -17.05 -0.38 -16.54
CA ALA A 348 -16.61 0.54 -17.57
C ALA A 348 -15.46 -0.05 -18.39
N ASP A 349 -15.61 -0.08 -19.71
CA ASP A 349 -14.55 -0.51 -20.63
C ASP A 349 -13.48 0.58 -20.80
N GLN A 350 -12.99 1.15 -19.68
CA GLN A 350 -12.11 2.32 -19.67
C GLN A 350 -11.06 2.25 -18.57
N ILE A 351 -9.91 2.81 -18.85
CA ILE A 351 -8.95 3.21 -17.84
C ILE A 351 -9.19 4.70 -17.55
N PHE A 352 -9.42 5.03 -16.30
CA PHE A 352 -9.54 6.42 -15.84
C PHE A 352 -8.18 6.87 -15.31
N ARG A 353 -7.81 8.11 -15.60
CA ARG A 353 -6.68 8.77 -15.01
C ARG A 353 -7.13 9.96 -14.18
N TYR A 354 -6.68 9.99 -12.95
CA TYR A 354 -6.76 11.13 -12.04
C TYR A 354 -5.34 11.59 -11.71
N ASP A 355 -5.15 12.87 -11.59
CA ASP A 355 -3.88 13.43 -11.13
C ASP A 355 -4.09 13.96 -9.69
N LEU A 356 -3.39 13.34 -8.75
CA LEU A 356 -3.31 13.75 -7.35
C LEU A 356 -2.18 14.77 -7.22
N ALA A 357 -2.54 16.02 -6.98
CA ALA A 357 -1.55 17.06 -6.74
C ALA A 357 -0.92 16.84 -5.36
N LEU A 358 0.40 16.76 -5.30
CA LEU A 358 1.13 16.65 -4.04
C LEU A 358 1.09 17.96 -3.23
N GLY A 359 0.65 19.06 -3.88
CA GLY A 359 0.48 20.34 -3.23
C GLY A 359 1.78 20.87 -2.64
N ASN A 360 1.71 21.24 -1.38
CA ASN A 360 2.83 21.69 -0.56
C ASN A 360 3.48 20.56 0.24
N LEU A 361 3.31 19.30 -0.17
CA LEU A 361 3.79 18.12 0.57
C LEU A 361 5.27 18.24 0.91
N GLY A 362 5.56 18.28 2.21
CA GLY A 362 6.89 18.24 2.79
C GLY A 362 7.38 16.82 3.08
N GLY A 363 8.63 16.73 3.50
CA GLY A 363 9.25 15.47 3.87
C GLY A 363 8.93 15.02 5.28
N ARG A 364 9.62 13.95 5.69
CA ARG A 364 9.67 13.50 7.06
C ARG A 364 10.92 14.03 7.75
N ILE A 365 10.77 14.67 8.90
CA ILE A 365 11.84 15.24 9.69
C ILE A 365 11.85 14.55 11.06
N ALA A 366 12.93 13.85 11.38
CA ALA A 366 13.11 13.30 12.71
C ALA A 366 13.97 14.22 13.59
N VAL A 367 13.70 14.22 14.88
CA VAL A 367 14.50 14.95 15.86
C VAL A 367 15.97 14.53 15.78
N SER A 368 16.85 15.50 15.81
CA SER A 368 18.30 15.33 15.90
C SER A 368 18.85 16.29 16.96
N GLY A 369 19.45 15.75 18.00
CA GLY A 369 19.98 16.55 19.12
C GLY A 369 18.91 17.23 19.98
N GLY A 370 17.73 16.62 20.09
CA GLY A 370 16.61 17.15 20.88
C GLY A 370 15.79 18.24 20.18
N VAL A 371 16.00 18.49 18.88
CA VAL A 371 15.27 19.51 18.11
C VAL A 371 14.89 18.97 16.73
N ALA A 372 13.65 19.24 16.29
CA ALA A 372 13.22 19.16 14.89
C ALA A 372 12.71 20.52 14.44
N THR A 373 13.05 20.92 13.22
CA THR A 373 12.56 22.17 12.63
C THR A 373 12.08 21.90 11.21
N GLY A 374 10.83 22.19 10.94
CA GLY A 374 10.19 22.13 9.64
C GLY A 374 10.43 23.39 8.81
N THR A 375 9.65 23.54 7.78
CA THR A 375 9.79 24.60 6.77
C THR A 375 8.46 25.39 6.59
N GLY A 376 8.01 25.54 5.38
CA GLY A 376 6.70 26.09 5.00
C GLY A 376 5.89 25.09 4.19
N ALA A 377 6.28 23.80 4.24
CA ALA A 377 5.59 22.70 3.56
C ALA A 377 4.82 21.85 4.57
N ASP A 378 4.01 20.93 4.10
CA ASP A 378 3.18 20.03 4.91
C ASP A 378 4.02 18.82 5.36
N GLU A 379 4.80 19.00 6.41
CA GLU A 379 5.77 18.01 6.86
C GLU A 379 5.18 17.01 7.87
N ARG A 380 5.96 15.94 8.09
CA ARG A 380 5.78 15.07 9.23
C ARG A 380 7.02 15.11 10.12
N LEU A 381 6.86 15.68 11.30
CA LEU A 381 7.93 15.78 12.30
C LEU A 381 7.78 14.68 13.33
N LEU A 382 8.89 14.03 13.67
CA LEU A 382 8.92 12.89 14.57
C LEU A 382 9.85 13.16 15.73
N GLY A 383 9.33 13.13 16.95
CA GLY A 383 10.06 13.12 18.19
C GLY A 383 10.85 11.84 18.41
N SER A 384 11.64 11.82 19.46
CA SER A 384 12.46 10.68 19.89
C SER A 384 11.86 10.02 21.15
N ALA A 385 12.67 9.30 21.91
CA ALA A 385 12.30 8.77 23.22
C ALA A 385 12.75 9.67 24.39
N ASN A 386 13.10 10.92 24.11
CA ASN A 386 13.58 11.89 25.10
C ASN A 386 12.82 13.20 24.92
N ALA A 387 12.89 14.08 25.91
CA ALA A 387 12.30 15.42 25.82
C ALA A 387 12.85 16.20 24.62
N ASP A 388 11.98 16.60 23.71
CA ASP A 388 12.29 17.22 22.43
C ASP A 388 11.61 18.59 22.26
N ALA A 389 12.14 19.38 21.35
CA ALA A 389 11.54 20.62 20.86
C ALA A 389 11.24 20.48 19.37
N ILE A 390 9.95 20.48 18.99
CA ILE A 390 9.49 20.30 17.64
C ILE A 390 8.83 21.59 17.15
N HIS A 391 9.37 22.16 16.06
CA HIS A 391 8.87 23.40 15.45
C HIS A 391 8.52 23.11 13.99
N ALA A 392 7.26 23.04 13.63
CA ALA A 392 6.85 22.67 12.30
C ALA A 392 6.94 23.83 11.29
N GLY A 393 6.53 25.02 11.67
CA GLY A 393 6.77 26.24 10.85
C GLY A 393 5.52 26.72 10.15
N GLY A 394 5.25 26.30 8.96
CA GLY A 394 4.03 26.61 8.22
C GLY A 394 3.71 25.52 7.25
N GLY A 395 2.45 25.36 6.92
CA GLY A 395 1.92 24.20 6.20
C GLY A 395 0.92 23.48 7.10
N ALA A 396 0.35 22.40 6.62
CA ALA A 396 -0.48 21.51 7.43
C ALA A 396 0.39 20.35 7.91
N ASP A 397 0.89 20.46 9.13
CA ASP A 397 1.94 19.59 9.65
C ASP A 397 1.40 18.49 10.57
N PHE A 398 2.12 17.39 10.64
CA PHE A 398 1.89 16.35 11.63
C PHE A 398 3.08 16.30 12.59
N LEU A 399 2.86 16.62 13.83
CA LEU A 399 3.88 16.64 14.88
C LEU A 399 3.64 15.48 15.83
N HIS A 400 4.50 14.46 15.78
CA HIS A 400 4.46 13.32 16.69
C HIS A 400 5.50 13.53 17.79
N ASP A 401 5.06 13.56 19.03
CA ASP A 401 5.91 13.85 20.19
C ASP A 401 6.97 12.76 20.44
N GLY A 402 6.58 11.48 20.36
CA GLY A 402 7.40 10.34 20.76
C GLY A 402 7.22 10.03 22.23
N ALA A 403 8.30 9.94 22.98
CA ALA A 403 8.23 9.75 24.42
C ALA A 403 9.07 10.81 25.13
N GLY A 404 8.67 11.24 26.33
CA GLY A 404 9.35 12.27 27.10
C GLY A 404 8.48 13.51 27.26
N ALA A 405 9.01 14.51 27.95
CA ALA A 405 8.28 15.76 28.16
C ALA A 405 8.60 16.73 27.02
N ASP A 406 7.75 16.76 26.01
CA ASP A 406 8.01 17.41 24.74
C ASP A 406 7.39 18.81 24.64
N THR A 407 7.95 19.62 23.76
CA THR A 407 7.42 20.95 23.45
C THR A 407 7.23 21.09 21.95
N LEU A 408 5.97 21.23 21.54
CA LEU A 408 5.56 21.28 20.15
C LEU A 408 5.06 22.69 19.78
N THR A 409 5.44 23.16 18.62
CA THR A 409 5.02 24.42 18.02
C THR A 409 4.56 24.11 16.60
N GLY A 410 3.27 24.25 16.28
CA GLY A 410 2.71 23.99 14.95
C GLY A 410 3.10 25.10 13.98
N GLY A 411 2.78 26.31 14.32
CA GLY A 411 3.05 27.48 13.50
C GLY A 411 1.81 27.93 12.74
N ALA A 412 1.92 28.07 11.43
CA ALA A 412 0.82 28.55 10.61
C ALA A 412 0.28 27.43 9.71
N GLY A 413 -0.99 27.08 9.85
CA GLY A 413 -1.67 26.05 9.07
C GLY A 413 -2.63 25.25 9.93
N GLU A 414 -3.12 24.15 9.37
CA GLU A 414 -3.95 23.17 10.09
C GLU A 414 -3.04 22.04 10.58
N ASP A 415 -2.59 22.12 11.82
CA ASP A 415 -1.63 21.18 12.37
C ASP A 415 -2.30 20.04 13.14
N VAL A 416 -1.70 18.85 13.11
CA VAL A 416 -2.11 17.71 13.91
C VAL A 416 -1.00 17.36 14.89
N PHE A 417 -1.28 17.51 16.18
CA PHE A 417 -0.38 17.14 17.27
C PHE A 417 -0.73 15.72 17.74
N ILE A 418 0.22 14.80 17.64
CA ILE A 418 0.04 13.38 17.93
C ILE A 418 0.83 13.06 19.20
N PHE A 419 0.16 12.48 20.20
CA PHE A 419 0.73 12.22 21.52
C PHE A 419 0.79 10.71 21.81
N ASP A 420 1.97 10.21 22.15
CA ASP A 420 2.16 8.86 22.64
C ASP A 420 1.75 8.74 24.12
N ARG A 421 1.42 7.53 24.54
CA ARG A 421 1.12 7.22 25.92
C ARG A 421 2.38 6.86 26.67
N ASP A 422 2.95 7.80 27.44
CA ASP A 422 4.19 7.60 28.20
C ASP A 422 4.16 8.13 29.64
N GLY A 423 3.07 8.83 30.02
CA GLY A 423 2.90 9.44 31.36
C GLY A 423 3.67 10.73 31.59
N SER A 424 4.23 11.31 30.52
CA SER A 424 4.96 12.58 30.57
C SER A 424 4.01 13.78 30.51
N VAL A 425 4.56 14.98 30.59
CA VAL A 425 3.78 16.24 30.47
C VAL A 425 4.27 16.98 29.23
N ASP A 426 3.43 16.99 28.19
CA ASP A 426 3.74 17.63 26.94
C ASP A 426 3.16 19.03 26.83
N ARG A 427 3.67 19.81 25.91
CA ARG A 427 3.30 21.20 25.73
C ARG A 427 3.11 21.56 24.27
N ILE A 428 1.99 22.22 23.98
CA ILE A 428 1.80 22.97 22.74
C ILE A 428 1.93 24.46 23.04
N THR A 429 2.72 25.17 22.23
CA THR A 429 3.03 26.57 22.50
C THR A 429 2.14 27.57 21.77
N ASP A 430 1.38 27.15 20.75
CA ASP A 430 0.67 28.02 19.81
C ASP A 430 -0.60 27.41 19.19
N PHE A 431 -1.32 26.60 19.94
CA PHE A 431 -2.54 25.92 19.47
C PHE A 431 -3.58 26.90 18.91
N GLN A 432 -4.03 26.68 17.70
CA GLN A 432 -5.05 27.45 16.99
C GLN A 432 -6.42 26.74 17.12
N ASP A 433 -7.24 27.23 18.05
CA ASP A 433 -8.56 26.69 18.31
C ASP A 433 -9.46 26.70 17.06
N GLY A 434 -10.07 25.55 16.74
CA GLY A 434 -10.90 25.34 15.55
C GLY A 434 -10.12 25.24 14.23
N VAL A 435 -8.78 25.17 14.29
CA VAL A 435 -7.88 24.94 13.15
C VAL A 435 -7.05 23.70 13.37
N ASP A 436 -6.32 23.66 14.49
CA ASP A 436 -5.46 22.54 14.85
C ASP A 436 -6.22 21.37 15.47
N ARG A 437 -5.64 20.18 15.44
CA ARG A 437 -6.24 18.97 15.99
C ARG A 437 -5.26 18.23 16.90
N LEU A 438 -5.81 17.49 17.86
CA LEU A 438 -5.09 16.70 18.85
C LEU A 438 -5.38 15.20 18.63
N ASP A 439 -4.38 14.43 18.30
CA ASP A 439 -4.47 12.97 18.23
C ASP A 439 -4.05 12.39 19.59
N VAL A 440 -5.04 11.90 20.31
CA VAL A 440 -4.90 11.24 21.62
C VAL A 440 -5.33 9.77 21.56
N SER A 441 -5.38 9.19 20.38
CA SER A 441 -5.83 7.80 20.14
C SER A 441 -4.99 6.78 20.90
N SER A 442 -3.70 7.08 21.15
CA SER A 442 -2.80 6.21 21.93
C SER A 442 -3.02 6.25 23.45
N TRP A 443 -3.69 7.30 23.98
CA TRP A 443 -3.89 7.46 25.43
C TRP A 443 -4.79 6.40 26.03
N GLY A 444 -5.69 5.79 25.21
CA GLY A 444 -6.56 4.71 25.64
C GLY A 444 -7.93 4.75 24.97
N ARG A 445 -8.93 4.15 25.61
CA ARG A 445 -10.29 4.11 25.08
C ARG A 445 -11.02 5.43 25.36
N ILE A 446 -10.79 6.41 24.54
CA ILE A 446 -11.46 7.71 24.54
C ILE A 446 -12.43 7.72 23.36
N TYR A 447 -13.71 8.10 23.60
CA TYR A 447 -14.74 8.08 22.55
C TYR A 447 -15.35 9.47 22.31
N SER A 448 -14.99 10.45 23.12
CA SER A 448 -15.41 11.84 22.97
C SER A 448 -14.56 12.77 23.83
N ALA A 449 -14.51 14.04 23.46
CA ALA A 449 -13.85 15.11 24.22
C ALA A 449 -14.37 15.21 25.67
N GLN A 450 -15.62 14.82 25.93
CA GLN A 450 -16.23 14.80 27.27
C GLN A 450 -15.59 13.79 28.23
N SER A 451 -14.84 12.80 27.70
CA SER A 451 -14.11 11.83 28.51
C SER A 451 -12.79 12.38 29.05
N LEU A 452 -12.35 13.52 28.51
CA LEU A 452 -11.12 14.21 28.89
C LEU A 452 -11.38 15.21 30.02
N LEU A 453 -10.46 15.34 30.96
CA LEU A 453 -10.48 16.40 31.95
C LEU A 453 -9.81 17.64 31.36
N ILE A 454 -10.60 18.61 30.94
CA ILE A 454 -10.11 19.86 30.33
C ILE A 454 -10.29 21.00 31.36
N THR A 455 -9.17 21.61 31.73
CA THR A 455 -9.12 22.71 32.69
C THR A 455 -8.57 23.97 32.03
N SER A 456 -9.33 25.04 32.01
CA SER A 456 -8.88 26.33 31.47
C SER A 456 -7.75 26.93 32.31
N THR A 457 -6.72 27.45 31.61
CA THR A 457 -5.61 28.19 32.22
C THR A 457 -5.62 29.65 31.76
N ALA A 458 -4.73 30.48 32.30
CA ALA A 458 -4.67 31.92 31.93
C ALA A 458 -4.32 32.14 30.45
N THR A 459 -3.59 31.19 29.83
CA THR A 459 -3.05 31.32 28.46
C THR A 459 -3.51 30.19 27.51
N GLY A 460 -4.41 29.31 27.95
CA GLY A 460 -4.86 28.16 27.16
C GLY A 460 -5.66 27.16 28.01
N ALA A 461 -5.26 25.89 27.97
CA ALA A 461 -5.90 24.81 28.72
C ALA A 461 -4.86 23.74 29.16
N GLU A 462 -5.27 22.94 30.14
CA GLU A 462 -4.64 21.67 30.49
C GLU A 462 -5.64 20.55 30.18
N ILE A 463 -5.20 19.52 29.43
CA ILE A 463 -5.98 18.32 29.11
C ILE A 463 -5.35 17.13 29.80
N ALA A 464 -6.15 16.30 30.47
CA ALA A 464 -5.67 15.11 31.14
C ALA A 464 -6.56 13.89 30.91
N PHE A 465 -5.94 12.72 30.82
CA PHE A 465 -6.60 11.42 30.80
C PHE A 465 -5.70 10.36 31.44
N GLY A 466 -6.13 9.75 32.54
CA GLY A 466 -5.28 8.84 33.31
C GLY A 466 -4.04 9.54 33.85
N ASP A 467 -2.88 9.05 33.44
CA ASP A 467 -1.57 9.63 33.82
C ASP A 467 -1.06 10.64 32.78
N GLU A 468 -1.71 10.73 31.60
CA GLU A 468 -1.31 11.63 30.53
C GLU A 468 -1.74 13.07 30.79
N ARG A 469 -0.89 14.03 30.44
CA ARG A 469 -1.14 15.47 30.62
C ARG A 469 -0.58 16.28 29.46
N LEU A 470 -1.40 17.14 28.89
CA LEU A 470 -1.04 18.08 27.85
C LEU A 470 -1.33 19.52 28.30
N ILE A 471 -0.32 20.38 28.24
CA ILE A 471 -0.46 21.80 28.51
C ILE A 471 -0.50 22.55 27.18
N ILE A 472 -1.60 23.24 26.93
CA ILE A 472 -1.84 23.97 25.68
C ILE A 472 -1.75 25.46 25.95
N THR A 473 -0.94 26.17 25.18
CA THR A 473 -0.96 27.62 25.08
C THR A 473 -1.70 28.00 23.80
N SER A 474 -2.69 28.85 23.90
CA SER A 474 -3.44 29.36 22.75
C SER A 474 -2.60 30.32 21.92
N ALA A 475 -2.60 30.18 20.61
CA ALA A 475 -2.00 31.15 19.67
C ALA A 475 -2.60 32.57 19.85
N ALA A 476 -3.86 32.65 20.22
CA ALA A 476 -4.53 33.92 20.52
C ALA A 476 -4.13 34.55 21.89
N GLY A 477 -3.35 33.82 22.72
CA GLY A 477 -2.82 34.30 24.00
C GLY A 477 -3.85 34.42 25.12
N GLY A 478 -4.96 33.70 25.05
CA GLY A 478 -6.04 33.73 26.05
C GLY A 478 -6.43 32.34 26.57
N PRO A 479 -7.32 32.29 27.58
CA PRO A 479 -7.81 31.02 28.11
C PRO A 479 -8.66 30.26 27.10
N LEU A 480 -8.51 28.95 27.05
CA LEU A 480 -9.38 28.02 26.33
C LEU A 480 -10.30 27.32 27.34
N ALA A 481 -11.60 27.56 27.25
CA ALA A 481 -12.55 26.87 28.10
C ALA A 481 -12.79 25.44 27.60
N ALA A 482 -13.22 24.52 28.47
CA ALA A 482 -13.58 23.17 28.06
C ALA A 482 -14.64 23.13 26.94
N SER A 483 -15.50 24.14 26.85
CA SER A 483 -16.50 24.29 25.79
C SER A 483 -15.96 24.78 24.46
N ALA A 484 -14.68 25.18 24.37
CA ALA A 484 -14.01 25.46 23.12
C ALA A 484 -13.68 24.16 22.38
N PHE A 485 -13.45 23.08 23.10
CA PHE A 485 -13.11 21.78 22.53
C PHE A 485 -14.36 20.95 22.24
N SER A 486 -14.43 20.42 21.04
CA SER A 486 -15.44 19.48 20.55
C SER A 486 -14.77 18.17 20.06
N ASP A 487 -15.55 17.16 19.69
CA ASP A 487 -15.00 15.94 19.12
C ASP A 487 -14.28 16.19 17.77
N ALA A 488 -14.56 17.30 17.09
CA ALA A 488 -13.89 17.67 15.85
C ALA A 488 -12.42 18.09 16.03
N ASP A 489 -12.06 18.56 17.23
CA ASP A 489 -10.71 18.98 17.57
C ASP A 489 -9.81 17.81 17.95
N PHE A 490 -10.38 16.59 18.06
CA PHE A 490 -9.66 15.39 18.46
C PHE A 490 -9.68 14.29 17.40
N ILE A 491 -8.67 13.42 17.48
CA ILE A 491 -8.60 12.10 16.89
C ILE A 491 -8.50 11.11 18.06
N PHE A 492 -9.45 10.15 18.13
CA PHE A 492 -9.59 9.20 19.22
C PHE A 492 -9.26 7.78 18.79
#